data_d024361f6f9f1bb630707c927d9acdb9
#
_entry.id   d024361f6f9f1bb630707c927d9acdb9
#
_cell.length_a   1.000
_cell.length_b   1.000
_cell.length_c   1.000
_cell.angle_alpha   90.00
_cell.angle_beta   90.00
_cell.angle_gamma   90.00
#
_symmetry.space_group_name_H-M   'P 1'
#
loop_
_entity.id
_entity.type
_entity.pdbx_description
1 polymer ?
#
loop_
_entity_poly.entity_id
_entity_poly.type
_entity_poly.pdbx_seq_one_letter_code
_entity_poly.pdbx_strand_id
1 'polypeptide(L)'
;MFLIKNLISFIALFFTFSIANAGWLDLNMTEGVTDLSQEVFSLHMLILWICVVIGVIVFGAMFWSILMHRKSKGVTPATFHESTKLEFLWTIVPFAILIGMAVPATKTLIKMYDHSDSEIHIKITGYQWLWEYEYLNTDVSFYSKLSTPYNEIYNKETKNVNYLQEVDKQLVLPVNKKIRFLLTSNDVLHAWWVPDLALKKDAIPGFINEMSVVINEPGIYRGRCAELCGRHHGFMPIVIKAVEEKEYEKWLANANKPKTADVAKINE
;
A
#
# COMPACT_ATOMS: atom_id res chain seq x y z
N MET A 1 -26.09 39.82 -6.58
CA MET A 1 -26.31 39.42 -5.19
C MET A 1 -26.88 37.97 -5.06
N PHE A 2 -27.83 37.55 -5.90
CA PHE A 2 -28.42 36.19 -5.87
C PHE A 2 -27.42 35.07 -6.20
N LEU A 3 -26.57 35.24 -7.20
CA LEU A 3 -25.52 34.28 -7.61
C LEU A 3 -24.45 34.06 -6.53
N ILE A 4 -24.07 35.09 -5.80
CA ILE A 4 -23.07 35.02 -4.71
C ILE A 4 -23.63 34.26 -3.51
N LYS A 5 -24.89 34.48 -3.15
CA LYS A 5 -25.57 33.74 -2.08
C LYS A 5 -25.69 32.24 -2.40
N ASN A 6 -26.05 31.89 -3.64
CA ASN A 6 -26.12 30.50 -4.08
C ASN A 6 -24.74 29.82 -4.13
N LEU A 7 -23.69 30.54 -4.52
CA LEU A 7 -22.32 30.03 -4.50
C LEU A 7 -21.83 29.81 -3.06
N ILE A 8 -22.11 30.72 -2.13
CA ILE A 8 -21.76 30.57 -0.71
C ILE A 8 -22.53 29.39 -0.09
N SER A 9 -23.84 29.25 -0.42
CA SER A 9 -24.63 28.10 0.04
C SER A 9 -24.13 26.78 -0.51
N PHE A 10 -23.70 26.75 -1.77
CA PHE A 10 -23.12 25.55 -2.41
C PHE A 10 -21.79 25.19 -1.78
N ILE A 11 -20.93 26.17 -1.50
CA ILE A 11 -19.66 25.98 -0.79
C ILE A 11 -19.92 25.53 0.65
N ALA A 12 -20.86 26.14 1.38
CA ALA A 12 -21.21 25.72 2.72
C ALA A 12 -21.77 24.29 2.75
N LEU A 13 -22.57 23.89 1.75
CA LEU A 13 -23.06 22.51 1.61
C LEU A 13 -21.93 21.51 1.38
N PHE A 14 -20.88 21.89 0.66
CA PHE A 14 -19.69 21.06 0.44
C PHE A 14 -18.88 20.85 1.73
N PHE A 15 -18.86 21.84 2.63
CA PHE A 15 -18.17 21.73 3.93
C PHE A 15 -18.99 21.04 5.03
N THR A 16 -20.29 20.82 4.83
CA THR A 16 -21.12 20.06 5.77
C THR A 16 -21.17 18.55 5.49
N PHE A 17 -20.56 18.09 4.38
CA PHE A 17 -20.43 16.67 4.10
C PHE A 17 -19.24 16.10 4.86
N SER A 18 -19.58 15.36 5.87
CA SER A 18 -18.82 14.28 6.46
C SER A 18 -17.87 14.66 7.59
N ILE A 19 -18.28 14.37 8.73
CA ILE A 19 -17.44 13.67 9.70
C ILE A 19 -17.08 12.27 9.13
N ALA A 20 -16.31 12.23 8.07
CA ALA A 20 -15.46 11.09 7.80
C ALA A 20 -14.36 11.18 8.87
N ASN A 21 -14.23 10.17 9.71
CA ASN A 21 -13.18 10.09 10.75
C ASN A 21 -11.77 9.89 10.16
N ALA A 22 -11.54 10.28 8.92
CA ALA A 22 -10.24 10.31 8.28
C ALA A 22 -9.58 11.67 8.59
N GLY A 23 -8.47 11.66 9.29
CA GLY A 23 -7.62 12.84 9.46
C GLY A 23 -7.06 13.32 8.11
N TRP A 24 -6.64 14.57 8.03
CA TRP A 24 -5.95 15.09 6.83
C TRP A 24 -4.70 14.27 6.47
N LEU A 25 -4.04 13.67 7.47
CA LEU A 25 -2.86 12.81 7.30
C LEU A 25 -3.21 11.46 6.65
N ASP A 26 -4.45 11.00 6.79
CA ASP A 26 -4.91 9.73 6.19
C ASP A 26 -5.10 9.82 4.67
N LEU A 27 -5.03 11.02 4.09
CA LEU A 27 -5.11 11.24 2.64
C LEU A 27 -3.78 11.02 1.93
N ASN A 28 -2.69 10.90 2.67
CA ASN A 28 -1.36 10.68 2.12
C ASN A 28 -0.94 9.21 2.23
N MET A 29 0.18 8.86 1.58
CA MET A 29 0.84 7.57 1.79
C MET A 29 1.36 7.49 3.23
N THR A 30 1.35 6.28 3.82
CA THR A 30 2.01 6.03 5.11
C THR A 30 3.53 6.20 4.98
N GLU A 31 4.18 6.76 5.99
CA GLU A 31 5.64 6.82 6.04
C GLU A 31 6.25 5.41 6.21
N GLY A 32 5.50 4.53 6.86
CA GLY A 32 5.91 3.16 7.14
C GLY A 32 7.01 3.05 8.20
N VAL A 33 7.49 1.82 8.40
CA VAL A 33 8.35 1.44 9.53
C VAL A 33 9.64 0.73 9.08
N THR A 34 10.01 0.92 7.82
CA THR A 34 11.25 0.39 7.25
C THR A 34 12.03 1.51 6.57
N ASP A 35 13.34 1.38 6.47
CA ASP A 35 14.15 2.37 5.73
C ASP A 35 13.68 2.49 4.28
N LEU A 36 13.27 1.37 3.68
CA LEU A 36 12.72 1.34 2.33
C LEU A 36 11.41 2.10 2.23
N SER A 37 10.48 1.94 3.18
CA SER A 37 9.20 2.66 3.17
C SER A 37 9.39 4.16 3.30
N GLN A 38 10.34 4.61 4.12
CA GLN A 38 10.67 6.03 4.27
C GLN A 38 11.31 6.61 3.01
N GLU A 39 12.17 5.85 2.31
CA GLU A 39 12.68 6.26 0.98
C GLU A 39 11.56 6.39 -0.05
N VAL A 40 10.66 5.41 -0.11
CA VAL A 40 9.50 5.43 -1.02
C VAL A 40 8.58 6.60 -0.70
N PHE A 41 8.32 6.87 0.58
CA PHE A 41 7.57 8.05 1.02
C PHE A 41 8.24 9.37 0.59
N SER A 42 9.56 9.48 0.76
CA SER A 42 10.32 10.66 0.34
C SER A 42 10.25 10.89 -1.16
N LEU A 43 10.34 9.83 -1.98
CA LEU A 43 10.14 9.90 -3.42
C LEU A 43 8.71 10.32 -3.78
N HIS A 44 7.72 9.76 -3.12
CA HIS A 44 6.32 10.13 -3.29
C HIS A 44 6.10 11.63 -3.01
N MET A 45 6.63 12.15 -1.90
CA MET A 45 6.51 13.56 -1.55
C MET A 45 7.22 14.48 -2.55
N LEU A 46 8.38 14.08 -3.06
CA LEU A 46 9.07 14.82 -4.13
C LEU A 46 8.19 14.93 -5.38
N ILE A 47 7.64 13.82 -5.84
CA ILE A 47 6.76 13.77 -7.01
C ILE A 47 5.49 14.57 -6.76
N LEU A 48 4.88 14.45 -5.58
CA LEU A 48 3.68 15.21 -5.20
C LEU A 48 3.91 16.72 -5.31
N TRP A 49 5.02 17.22 -4.77
CA TRP A 49 5.32 18.66 -4.83
C TRP A 49 5.60 19.13 -6.25
N ILE A 50 6.28 18.34 -7.08
CA ILE A 50 6.45 18.65 -8.51
C ILE A 50 5.07 18.77 -9.19
N CYS A 51 4.17 17.80 -8.94
CA CYS A 51 2.81 17.82 -9.49
C CYS A 51 2.00 19.03 -8.99
N VAL A 52 2.12 19.41 -7.71
CA VAL A 52 1.47 20.60 -7.15
C VAL A 52 1.93 21.87 -7.85
N VAL A 53 3.24 22.04 -8.04
CA VAL A 53 3.80 23.21 -8.74
C VAL A 53 3.29 23.28 -10.19
N ILE A 54 3.33 22.16 -10.92
CA ILE A 54 2.80 22.09 -12.29
C ILE A 54 1.30 22.42 -12.29
N GLY A 55 0.54 21.84 -11.36
CA GLY A 55 -0.89 22.08 -11.22
C GLY A 55 -1.21 23.56 -10.97
N VAL A 56 -0.50 24.21 -10.05
CA VAL A 56 -0.68 25.65 -9.76
C VAL A 56 -0.39 26.50 -10.99
N ILE A 57 0.67 26.22 -11.74
CA ILE A 57 1.01 26.95 -12.97
C ILE A 57 -0.06 26.76 -14.04
N VAL A 58 -0.42 25.52 -14.34
CA VAL A 58 -1.36 25.18 -15.44
C VAL A 58 -2.77 25.66 -15.13
N PHE A 59 -3.31 25.30 -13.95
CA PHE A 59 -4.65 25.74 -13.55
C PHE A 59 -4.69 27.25 -13.30
N GLY A 60 -3.63 27.83 -12.77
CA GLY A 60 -3.52 29.29 -12.61
C GLY A 60 -3.62 30.03 -13.95
N ALA A 61 -2.87 29.59 -14.97
CA ALA A 61 -2.94 30.12 -16.31
C ALA A 61 -4.34 29.92 -16.96
N MET A 62 -4.93 28.73 -16.76
CA MET A 62 -6.27 28.41 -17.25
C MET A 62 -7.33 29.33 -16.60
N PHE A 63 -7.38 29.43 -15.28
CA PHE A 63 -8.34 30.29 -14.58
C PHE A 63 -8.13 31.75 -14.91
N TRP A 64 -6.86 32.20 -14.98
CA TRP A 64 -6.56 33.54 -15.45
C TRP A 64 -7.14 33.83 -16.84
N SER A 65 -6.93 32.92 -17.79
CA SER A 65 -7.48 33.02 -19.14
C SER A 65 -9.00 33.08 -19.15
N ILE A 66 -9.68 32.21 -18.41
CA ILE A 66 -11.16 32.17 -18.31
C ILE A 66 -11.70 33.48 -17.74
N LEU A 67 -11.06 34.06 -16.72
CA LEU A 67 -11.54 35.26 -16.05
C LEU A 67 -11.24 36.52 -16.82
N MET A 68 -10.05 36.64 -17.44
CA MET A 68 -9.57 37.83 -18.06
C MET A 68 -9.94 37.95 -19.56
N HIS A 69 -10.04 36.79 -20.26
CA HIS A 69 -10.31 36.78 -21.71
C HIS A 69 -11.74 36.35 -22.06
N ARG A 70 -12.66 36.41 -21.11
CA ARG A 70 -14.07 36.09 -21.35
C ARG A 70 -14.73 37.11 -22.32
N LYS A 71 -15.61 36.65 -23.19
CA LYS A 71 -16.33 37.46 -24.21
C LYS A 71 -17.02 38.72 -23.61
N SER A 72 -17.56 38.60 -22.40
CA SER A 72 -18.23 39.74 -21.70
C SER A 72 -17.32 40.91 -21.35
N LYS A 73 -16.00 40.76 -21.45
CA LYS A 73 -15.01 41.83 -21.25
C LYS A 73 -14.63 42.51 -22.57
N GLY A 74 -15.19 42.13 -23.71
CA GLY A 74 -14.90 42.72 -25.00
C GLY A 74 -13.49 42.42 -25.54
N VAL A 75 -12.81 41.44 -25.00
CA VAL A 75 -11.45 41.07 -25.43
C VAL A 75 -11.49 40.43 -26.81
N THR A 76 -10.65 40.92 -27.72
CA THR A 76 -10.49 40.31 -29.06
C THR A 76 -9.61 39.06 -28.95
N PRO A 77 -10.02 37.92 -29.54
CA PRO A 77 -9.21 36.70 -29.56
C PRO A 77 -7.85 36.93 -30.24
N ALA A 78 -6.81 36.27 -29.76
CA ALA A 78 -5.52 36.25 -30.46
C ALA A 78 -5.65 35.47 -31.79
N THR A 79 -4.83 35.87 -32.76
CA THR A 79 -4.84 35.32 -34.13
C THR A 79 -3.71 34.32 -34.39
N PHE A 80 -2.81 34.10 -33.43
CA PHE A 80 -1.76 33.11 -33.59
C PHE A 80 -2.31 31.69 -33.33
N HIS A 81 -1.80 30.73 -34.08
CA HIS A 81 -2.25 29.33 -33.99
C HIS A 81 -1.18 28.39 -33.46
N GLU A 82 0.07 28.79 -33.49
CA GLU A 82 1.22 27.97 -33.08
C GLU A 82 2.33 28.83 -32.47
N SER A 83 3.20 28.21 -31.68
CA SER A 83 4.42 28.84 -31.15
C SER A 83 5.48 27.76 -30.88
N THR A 84 6.39 27.59 -31.83
CA THR A 84 7.48 26.58 -31.74
C THR A 84 8.31 26.74 -30.44
N LYS A 85 8.46 27.99 -29.95
CA LYS A 85 9.20 28.21 -28.67
C LYS A 85 8.46 27.63 -27.48
N LEU A 86 7.14 27.81 -27.41
CA LEU A 86 6.33 27.24 -26.33
C LEU A 86 6.25 25.72 -26.45
N GLU A 87 6.13 25.18 -27.66
CA GLU A 87 6.12 23.74 -27.92
C GLU A 87 7.42 23.10 -27.45
N PHE A 88 8.55 23.69 -27.78
CA PHE A 88 9.84 23.25 -27.29
C PHE A 88 9.93 23.29 -25.76
N LEU A 89 9.46 24.38 -25.14
CA LEU A 89 9.50 24.56 -23.68
C LEU A 89 8.67 23.47 -22.96
N TRP A 90 7.40 23.26 -23.37
CA TRP A 90 6.54 22.28 -22.70
C TRP A 90 6.88 20.83 -23.02
N THR A 91 7.75 20.57 -23.97
CA THR A 91 8.34 19.25 -24.25
C THR A 91 9.60 19.03 -23.39
N ILE A 92 10.53 20.00 -23.39
CA ILE A 92 11.84 19.82 -22.73
C ILE A 92 11.72 19.88 -21.20
N VAL A 93 10.86 20.74 -20.63
CA VAL A 93 10.72 20.86 -19.17
C VAL A 93 10.20 19.55 -18.54
N PRO A 94 9.09 18.94 -18.98
CA PRO A 94 8.67 17.63 -18.45
C PRO A 94 9.70 16.53 -18.67
N PHE A 95 10.37 16.52 -19.82
CA PHE A 95 11.42 15.53 -20.10
C PHE A 95 12.59 15.63 -19.11
N ALA A 96 13.03 16.85 -18.82
CA ALA A 96 14.09 17.09 -17.82
C ALA A 96 13.65 16.67 -16.40
N ILE A 97 12.38 16.92 -16.02
CA ILE A 97 11.81 16.49 -14.76
C ILE A 97 11.82 14.95 -14.67
N LEU A 98 11.40 14.24 -15.73
CA LEU A 98 11.38 12.76 -15.75
C LEU A 98 12.79 12.19 -15.60
N ILE A 99 13.80 12.74 -16.27
CA ILE A 99 15.19 12.31 -16.09
C ILE A 99 15.66 12.56 -14.65
N GLY A 100 15.34 13.72 -14.09
CA GLY A 100 15.69 14.05 -12.70
C GLY A 100 15.08 13.12 -11.68
N MET A 101 13.86 12.62 -11.92
CA MET A 101 13.18 11.65 -11.06
C MET A 101 13.68 10.21 -11.27
N ALA A 102 14.09 9.86 -12.47
CA ALA A 102 14.55 8.50 -12.79
C ALA A 102 15.76 8.07 -11.94
N VAL A 103 16.67 8.99 -11.64
CA VAL A 103 17.89 8.68 -10.88
C VAL A 103 17.59 8.20 -9.47
N PRO A 104 16.87 8.95 -8.60
CA PRO A 104 16.55 8.48 -7.25
C PRO A 104 15.62 7.26 -7.28
N ALA A 105 14.62 7.22 -8.17
CA ALA A 105 13.72 6.06 -8.30
C ALA A 105 14.48 4.77 -8.63
N THR A 106 15.44 4.82 -9.56
CA THR A 106 16.27 3.66 -9.91
C THR A 106 17.14 3.21 -8.72
N LYS A 107 17.71 4.14 -7.94
CA LYS A 107 18.48 3.78 -6.74
C LYS A 107 17.65 3.02 -5.72
N THR A 108 16.45 3.50 -5.42
CA THR A 108 15.51 2.83 -4.50
C THR A 108 15.09 1.47 -5.06
N LEU A 109 14.81 1.37 -6.37
CA LEU A 109 14.46 0.11 -7.01
C LEU A 109 15.57 -0.94 -6.87
N ILE A 110 16.84 -0.56 -7.08
CA ILE A 110 17.99 -1.47 -6.91
C ILE A 110 18.05 -1.98 -5.45
N LYS A 111 17.81 -1.13 -4.46
CA LYS A 111 17.75 -1.55 -3.04
C LYS A 111 16.62 -2.54 -2.78
N MET A 112 15.46 -2.36 -3.41
CA MET A 112 14.30 -3.27 -3.28
C MET A 112 14.62 -4.69 -3.78
N TYR A 113 15.53 -4.83 -4.74
CA TYR A 113 15.97 -6.12 -5.31
C TYR A 113 17.23 -6.68 -4.64
N ASP A 114 17.77 -6.02 -3.62
CA ASP A 114 18.88 -6.57 -2.84
C ASP A 114 18.36 -7.52 -1.75
N HIS A 115 18.48 -8.82 -2.01
CA HIS A 115 18.11 -9.90 -1.09
C HIS A 115 19.34 -10.55 -0.43
N SER A 116 20.54 -9.97 -0.58
CA SER A 116 21.77 -10.46 0.05
C SER A 116 21.68 -10.40 1.58
N ASP A 117 22.46 -11.22 2.25
CA ASP A 117 22.62 -11.24 3.72
C ASP A 117 21.31 -11.37 4.52
N SER A 118 20.29 -12.02 3.95
CA SER A 118 19.04 -12.30 4.65
C SER A 118 19.22 -13.40 5.69
N GLU A 119 18.80 -13.14 6.92
CA GLU A 119 18.95 -14.04 8.07
C GLU A 119 17.78 -15.02 8.21
N ILE A 120 16.59 -14.60 7.79
CA ILE A 120 15.35 -15.37 7.92
C ILE A 120 14.71 -15.50 6.54
N HIS A 121 14.27 -16.72 6.23
CA HIS A 121 13.62 -17.03 4.97
C HIS A 121 12.22 -17.58 5.22
N ILE A 122 11.21 -16.96 4.61
CA ILE A 122 9.82 -17.36 4.76
C ILE A 122 9.22 -17.52 3.37
N LYS A 123 8.67 -18.71 3.12
CA LYS A 123 7.88 -18.93 1.92
C LYS A 123 6.43 -18.54 2.20
N ILE A 124 5.87 -17.78 1.28
CA ILE A 124 4.47 -17.32 1.31
C ILE A 124 3.76 -17.92 0.10
N THR A 125 2.71 -18.70 0.34
CA THR A 125 1.91 -19.29 -0.73
C THR A 125 0.48 -18.74 -0.65
N GLY A 126 0.00 -18.15 -1.76
CA GLY A 126 -1.38 -17.67 -1.89
C GLY A 126 -2.32 -18.82 -2.26
N TYR A 127 -3.50 -18.81 -1.66
CA TYR A 127 -4.64 -19.70 -1.96
C TYR A 127 -5.93 -18.90 -2.04
N GLN A 128 -6.94 -19.41 -2.65
CA GLN A 128 -8.31 -18.88 -2.64
C GLN A 128 -9.07 -19.35 -1.38
N TRP A 129 -9.19 -18.61 -0.27
CA TRP A 129 -8.70 -17.24 -0.02
C TRP A 129 -8.04 -17.21 1.35
N LEU A 130 -6.77 -17.48 1.41
CA LEU A 130 -5.94 -17.48 2.61
C LEU A 130 -4.46 -17.41 2.22
N TRP A 131 -3.59 -17.20 3.19
CA TRP A 131 -2.14 -17.27 3.02
C TRP A 131 -1.56 -18.44 3.82
N GLU A 132 -0.58 -19.14 3.25
CA GLU A 132 0.28 -20.09 3.95
C GLU A 132 1.65 -19.45 4.18
N TYR A 133 2.15 -19.61 5.39
CA TYR A 133 3.48 -19.16 5.78
C TYR A 133 4.32 -20.35 6.22
N GLU A 134 5.46 -20.55 5.57
CA GLU A 134 6.44 -21.59 5.88
C GLU A 134 7.77 -20.92 6.28
N TYR A 135 8.20 -21.07 7.53
CA TYR A 135 9.50 -20.57 7.99
C TYR A 135 10.57 -21.59 7.61
N LEU A 136 11.34 -21.28 6.58
CA LEU A 136 12.34 -22.21 6.03
C LEU A 136 13.42 -22.50 7.08
N ASN A 137 13.95 -23.74 7.05
CA ASN A 137 14.88 -24.29 8.04
C ASN A 137 14.29 -24.46 9.46
N THR A 138 12.96 -24.49 9.57
CA THR A 138 12.21 -24.81 10.80
C THR A 138 11.03 -25.72 10.44
N ASP A 139 10.36 -26.29 11.44
CA ASP A 139 9.14 -27.09 11.25
C ASP A 139 7.86 -26.24 11.35
N VAL A 140 8.00 -24.89 11.32
CA VAL A 140 6.86 -23.97 11.47
C VAL A 140 6.23 -23.68 10.12
N SER A 141 5.00 -24.18 9.95
CA SER A 141 4.13 -23.85 8.82
C SER A 141 2.69 -23.73 9.31
N PHE A 142 1.95 -22.76 8.76
CA PHE A 142 0.54 -22.58 9.09
C PHE A 142 -0.22 -21.80 8.02
N TYR A 143 -1.54 -22.02 8.00
CA TYR A 143 -2.48 -21.19 7.24
C TYR A 143 -2.98 -20.04 8.08
N SER A 144 -3.08 -18.87 7.46
CA SER A 144 -3.60 -17.63 8.03
C SER A 144 -4.88 -17.25 7.28
N LYS A 145 -5.99 -17.20 8.00
CA LYS A 145 -7.34 -16.99 7.45
C LYS A 145 -8.00 -15.78 8.08
N LEU A 146 -8.95 -15.20 7.37
CA LEU A 146 -9.81 -14.16 7.92
C LEU A 146 -10.50 -14.62 9.22
N SER A 147 -10.43 -13.80 10.26
CA SER A 147 -11.07 -14.05 11.56
C SER A 147 -12.33 -13.22 11.82
N THR A 148 -12.71 -12.35 10.88
CA THR A 148 -13.93 -11.52 11.02
C THR A 148 -15.17 -12.39 11.17
N PRO A 149 -16.01 -12.20 12.21
CA PRO A 149 -17.20 -13.00 12.44
C PRO A 149 -18.22 -12.90 11.30
N TYR A 150 -18.91 -14.00 11.00
CA TYR A 150 -19.96 -14.05 9.98
C TYR A 150 -21.07 -13.03 10.20
N ASN A 151 -21.41 -12.74 11.46
CA ASN A 151 -22.46 -11.77 11.79
C ASN A 151 -22.08 -10.35 11.36
N GLU A 152 -20.82 -9.97 11.49
CA GLU A 152 -20.32 -8.69 10.99
C GLU A 152 -20.33 -8.66 9.45
N ILE A 153 -19.92 -9.76 8.80
CA ILE A 153 -19.88 -9.87 7.33
C ILE A 153 -21.29 -9.72 6.73
N TYR A 154 -22.28 -10.34 7.32
CA TYR A 154 -23.67 -10.29 6.86
C TYR A 154 -24.50 -9.13 7.44
N ASN A 155 -23.86 -8.13 8.05
CA ASN A 155 -24.49 -6.94 8.64
C ASN A 155 -25.54 -7.25 9.72
N LYS A 156 -25.37 -8.35 10.47
CA LYS A 156 -26.21 -8.72 11.61
C LYS A 156 -25.72 -8.10 12.92
N GLU A 157 -24.46 -7.67 12.95
CA GLU A 157 -23.80 -6.99 14.06
C GLU A 157 -23.01 -5.79 13.57
N THR A 158 -22.67 -4.88 14.48
CA THR A 158 -21.83 -3.71 14.18
C THR A 158 -20.42 -4.16 13.82
N LYS A 159 -19.89 -3.60 12.75
CA LYS A 159 -18.52 -3.90 12.29
C LYS A 159 -17.52 -3.33 13.28
N ASN A 160 -16.49 -4.13 13.61
CA ASN A 160 -15.36 -3.66 14.41
C ASN A 160 -14.44 -2.73 13.59
N VAL A 161 -13.53 -2.02 14.27
CA VAL A 161 -12.60 -1.06 13.64
C VAL A 161 -11.68 -1.72 12.60
N ASN A 162 -11.33 -2.99 12.80
CA ASN A 162 -10.47 -3.77 11.90
C ASN A 162 -11.28 -4.74 11.01
N TYR A 163 -12.48 -4.36 10.62
CA TYR A 163 -13.35 -5.17 9.77
C TYR A 163 -12.62 -5.66 8.51
N LEU A 164 -12.61 -6.97 8.28
CA LEU A 164 -11.89 -7.69 7.21
C LEU A 164 -10.36 -7.50 7.20
N GLN A 165 -9.75 -7.13 8.34
CA GLN A 165 -8.32 -6.87 8.44
C GLN A 165 -7.63 -7.71 9.53
N GLU A 166 -8.34 -8.65 10.17
CA GLU A 166 -7.78 -9.53 11.20
C GLU A 166 -7.74 -10.98 10.73
N VAL A 167 -6.76 -11.73 11.24
CA VAL A 167 -6.54 -13.14 10.93
C VAL A 167 -6.55 -14.00 12.19
N ASP A 168 -6.79 -15.30 12.01
CA ASP A 168 -6.71 -16.30 13.10
C ASP A 168 -5.27 -16.56 13.56
N LYS A 169 -4.27 -16.45 12.65
CA LYS A 169 -2.85 -16.63 12.93
C LYS A 169 -2.03 -15.55 12.24
N GLN A 170 -1.35 -14.75 13.04
CA GLN A 170 -0.50 -13.67 12.58
C GLN A 170 0.86 -14.19 12.11
N LEU A 171 1.45 -13.56 11.09
CA LEU A 171 2.84 -13.75 10.71
C LEU A 171 3.74 -13.04 11.72
N VAL A 172 4.51 -13.79 12.50
CA VAL A 172 5.38 -13.23 13.56
C VAL A 172 6.79 -13.04 13.02
N LEU A 173 7.32 -11.82 13.11
CA LEU A 173 8.62 -11.46 12.56
C LEU A 173 9.45 -10.72 13.61
N PRO A 174 10.78 -10.92 13.66
CA PRO A 174 11.65 -10.11 14.51
C PRO A 174 11.92 -8.75 13.87
N VAL A 175 12.08 -7.71 14.69
CA VAL A 175 12.62 -6.42 14.26
C VAL A 175 14.13 -6.48 14.05
N ASN A 176 14.68 -5.54 13.29
CA ASN A 176 16.12 -5.34 13.06
C ASN A 176 16.84 -6.55 12.43
N LYS A 177 16.12 -7.47 11.81
CA LYS A 177 16.65 -8.62 11.06
C LYS A 177 16.21 -8.53 9.61
N LYS A 178 17.11 -8.87 8.67
CA LYS A 178 16.78 -8.91 7.25
C LYS A 178 16.04 -10.22 6.93
N ILE A 179 14.79 -10.08 6.53
CA ILE A 179 13.88 -11.18 6.22
C ILE A 179 13.69 -11.24 4.72
N ARG A 180 13.83 -12.42 4.12
CA ARG A 180 13.55 -12.69 2.71
C ARG A 180 12.28 -13.49 2.59
N PHE A 181 11.36 -13.00 1.78
CA PHE A 181 10.14 -13.69 1.42
C PHE A 181 10.28 -14.32 0.03
N LEU A 182 9.89 -15.59 -0.07
CA LEU A 182 9.75 -16.33 -1.32
C LEU A 182 8.25 -16.49 -1.58
N LEU A 183 7.74 -15.83 -2.60
CA LEU A 183 6.32 -15.66 -2.82
C LEU A 183 5.84 -16.42 -4.05
N THR A 184 4.85 -17.27 -3.89
CA THR A 184 4.21 -18.05 -4.96
C THR A 184 2.71 -18.21 -4.71
N SER A 185 2.01 -18.83 -5.63
CA SER A 185 0.60 -19.19 -5.48
C SER A 185 0.38 -20.66 -5.86
N ASN A 186 -0.62 -21.29 -5.25
CA ASN A 186 -1.02 -22.65 -5.55
C ASN A 186 -2.19 -22.75 -6.56
N ASP A 187 -2.89 -21.66 -6.83
CA ASP A 187 -4.11 -21.66 -7.65
C ASP A 187 -4.15 -20.54 -8.69
N VAL A 188 -4.48 -19.31 -8.31
CA VAL A 188 -4.59 -18.15 -9.20
C VAL A 188 -3.57 -17.08 -8.82
N LEU A 189 -3.52 -15.99 -9.56
CA LEU A 189 -2.72 -14.83 -9.20
C LEU A 189 -3.25 -14.18 -7.93
N HIS A 190 -2.36 -13.87 -7.00
CA HIS A 190 -2.58 -13.02 -5.82
C HIS A 190 -1.45 -11.99 -5.76
N ALA A 191 -1.56 -10.98 -4.91
CA ALA A 191 -0.45 -10.10 -4.57
C ALA A 191 -0.40 -9.86 -3.07
N TRP A 192 0.75 -10.10 -2.46
CA TRP A 192 0.99 -9.87 -1.04
C TRP A 192 1.42 -8.42 -0.84
N TRP A 193 0.59 -7.64 -0.14
CA TRP A 193 0.80 -6.21 0.03
C TRP A 193 0.63 -5.78 1.47
N VAL A 194 1.68 -5.17 2.02
CA VAL A 194 1.68 -4.53 3.36
C VAL A 194 2.23 -3.11 3.20
N PRO A 195 1.36 -2.10 3.19
CA PRO A 195 1.72 -0.70 2.93
C PRO A 195 2.84 -0.17 3.83
N ASP A 196 2.75 -0.41 5.14
CA ASP A 196 3.70 0.11 6.12
C ASP A 196 5.13 -0.42 5.95
N LEU A 197 5.30 -1.53 5.24
CA LEU A 197 6.60 -2.10 4.91
C LEU A 197 7.09 -1.71 3.50
N ALA A 198 6.30 -0.98 2.72
CA ALA A 198 6.49 -0.72 1.30
C ALA A 198 6.67 -2.01 0.45
N LEU A 199 6.07 -3.11 0.88
CA LEU A 199 6.13 -4.40 0.18
C LEU A 199 4.84 -4.64 -0.60
N LYS A 200 4.99 -4.84 -1.91
CA LYS A 200 3.94 -5.34 -2.79
C LYS A 200 4.58 -6.22 -3.86
N LYS A 201 4.15 -7.47 -3.95
CA LYS A 201 4.66 -8.43 -4.93
C LYS A 201 3.60 -9.46 -5.29
N ASP A 202 3.55 -9.82 -6.56
CA ASP A 202 2.63 -10.82 -7.06
C ASP A 202 3.04 -12.24 -6.64
N ALA A 203 2.06 -13.03 -6.22
CA ALA A 203 2.16 -14.46 -6.00
C ALA A 203 1.62 -15.18 -7.24
N ILE A 204 2.51 -15.75 -8.04
CA ILE A 204 2.22 -16.29 -9.37
C ILE A 204 2.34 -17.81 -9.34
N PRO A 205 1.31 -18.57 -9.79
CA PRO A 205 1.40 -20.01 -9.90
C PRO A 205 2.58 -20.47 -10.77
N GLY A 206 3.37 -21.39 -10.24
CA GLY A 206 4.54 -21.92 -10.96
C GLY A 206 5.75 -21.01 -11.04
N PHE A 207 5.72 -19.86 -10.38
CA PHE A 207 6.83 -18.91 -10.32
C PHE A 207 7.10 -18.48 -8.87
N ILE A 208 8.37 -18.23 -8.52
CA ILE A 208 8.76 -17.72 -7.20
C ILE A 208 9.29 -16.31 -7.36
N ASN A 209 8.54 -15.35 -6.83
CA ASN A 209 8.98 -13.97 -6.64
C ASN A 209 9.69 -13.82 -5.31
N GLU A 210 10.53 -12.79 -5.21
CA GLU A 210 11.29 -12.50 -4.01
C GLU A 210 11.15 -11.05 -3.59
N MET A 211 11.20 -10.81 -2.30
CA MET A 211 11.29 -9.51 -1.67
C MET A 211 11.97 -9.64 -0.31
N SER A 212 12.58 -8.57 0.17
CA SER A 212 13.21 -8.55 1.49
C SER A 212 12.87 -7.29 2.25
N VAL A 213 12.93 -7.37 3.59
CA VAL A 213 12.60 -6.27 4.48
C VAL A 213 13.40 -6.36 5.77
N VAL A 214 13.68 -5.18 6.35
CA VAL A 214 14.06 -5.00 7.75
C VAL A 214 12.97 -4.15 8.38
N ILE A 215 12.32 -4.65 9.42
CA ILE A 215 11.31 -3.91 10.17
C ILE A 215 12.01 -3.24 11.35
N ASN A 216 11.88 -1.91 11.48
CA ASN A 216 12.64 -1.15 12.47
C ASN A 216 11.92 -1.07 13.82
N GLU A 217 10.59 -1.20 13.84
CA GLU A 217 9.78 -0.99 15.04
C GLU A 217 8.85 -2.19 15.33
N PRO A 218 8.73 -2.62 16.59
CA PRO A 218 7.72 -3.59 16.99
C PRO A 218 6.31 -3.04 16.78
N GLY A 219 5.38 -3.90 16.33
CA GLY A 219 4.01 -3.45 16.08
C GLY A 219 3.15 -4.47 15.35
N ILE A 220 1.93 -4.08 15.06
CA ILE A 220 0.99 -4.86 14.25
C ILE A 220 0.77 -4.14 12.93
N TYR A 221 1.24 -4.75 11.84
CA TYR A 221 1.15 -4.20 10.49
C TYR A 221 0.15 -4.99 9.66
N ARG A 222 -0.72 -4.25 8.98
CA ARG A 222 -1.84 -4.86 8.24
C ARG A 222 -1.67 -4.68 6.75
N GLY A 223 -2.05 -5.73 6.03
CA GLY A 223 -2.02 -5.77 4.59
C GLY A 223 -3.20 -6.55 4.03
N ARG A 224 -3.18 -6.73 2.73
CA ARG A 224 -4.26 -7.42 2.00
C ARG A 224 -3.76 -7.99 0.70
N CYS A 225 -4.56 -8.88 0.10
CA CYS A 225 -4.36 -9.25 -1.29
C CYS A 225 -4.59 -8.03 -2.20
N ALA A 226 -3.67 -7.77 -3.14
CA ALA A 226 -3.71 -6.62 -4.04
C ALA A 226 -3.82 -7.01 -5.53
N GLU A 227 -4.05 -8.31 -5.85
CA GLU A 227 -4.38 -8.80 -7.18
C GLU A 227 -5.72 -9.52 -7.14
N LEU A 228 -6.63 -9.19 -8.08
CA LEU A 228 -7.98 -9.76 -8.10
C LEU A 228 -7.94 -11.28 -8.29
N CYS A 229 -8.28 -12.01 -7.23
CA CYS A 229 -8.15 -13.46 -7.14
C CYS A 229 -9.50 -14.20 -7.03
N GLY A 230 -10.62 -13.54 -7.32
CA GLY A 230 -11.94 -14.13 -7.33
C GLY A 230 -12.91 -13.55 -6.28
N ARG A 231 -13.98 -14.27 -5.97
CA ARG A 231 -15.14 -13.78 -5.21
C ARG A 231 -14.82 -13.27 -3.80
N HIS A 232 -13.85 -13.87 -3.12
CA HIS A 232 -13.44 -13.49 -1.76
C HIS A 232 -12.08 -12.78 -1.73
N HIS A 233 -11.71 -12.08 -2.80
CA HIS A 233 -10.48 -11.30 -2.88
C HIS A 233 -10.26 -10.38 -1.67
N GLY A 234 -11.29 -9.70 -1.18
CA GLY A 234 -11.21 -8.84 0.02
C GLY A 234 -11.22 -9.59 1.36
N PHE A 235 -11.25 -10.93 1.36
CA PHE A 235 -11.41 -11.78 2.55
C PHE A 235 -10.13 -12.55 2.90
N MET A 236 -8.98 -12.15 2.39
CA MET A 236 -7.67 -12.72 2.70
C MET A 236 -6.68 -11.63 3.15
N PRO A 237 -6.90 -11.08 4.35
CA PRO A 237 -6.00 -10.07 4.90
C PRO A 237 -4.65 -10.66 5.30
N ILE A 238 -3.71 -9.76 5.56
CA ILE A 238 -2.38 -10.04 6.07
C ILE A 238 -2.23 -9.30 7.39
N VAL A 239 -1.77 -10.00 8.43
CA VAL A 239 -1.42 -9.37 9.71
C VAL A 239 -0.05 -9.85 10.12
N ILE A 240 0.87 -8.89 10.27
CA ILE A 240 2.23 -9.11 10.77
C ILE A 240 2.29 -8.63 12.21
N LYS A 241 2.82 -9.49 13.08
CA LYS A 241 3.24 -9.10 14.43
C LYS A 241 4.77 -9.00 14.46
N ALA A 242 5.30 -7.78 14.37
CA ALA A 242 6.72 -7.52 14.53
C ALA A 242 7.06 -7.43 16.02
N VAL A 243 8.08 -8.17 16.47
CA VAL A 243 8.44 -8.31 17.88
C VAL A 243 9.95 -8.23 18.05
N GLU A 244 10.38 -7.98 19.28
CA GLU A 244 11.81 -8.07 19.66
C GLU A 244 12.35 -9.50 19.48
N GLU A 245 13.65 -9.62 19.20
CA GLU A 245 14.31 -10.91 18.89
C GLU A 245 14.02 -12.00 19.95
N LYS A 246 14.10 -11.65 21.24
CA LYS A 246 13.83 -12.60 22.34
C LYS A 246 12.38 -13.11 22.34
N GLU A 247 11.42 -12.28 21.97
CA GLU A 247 10.01 -12.69 21.87
C GLU A 247 9.82 -13.59 20.66
N TYR A 248 10.47 -13.26 19.53
CA TYR A 248 10.47 -14.07 18.32
C TYR A 248 11.04 -15.47 18.58
N GLU A 249 12.22 -15.58 19.20
CA GLU A 249 12.84 -16.87 19.53
C GLU A 249 11.94 -17.73 20.44
N LYS A 250 11.34 -17.11 21.46
CA LYS A 250 10.39 -17.79 22.34
C LYS A 250 9.14 -18.28 21.58
N TRP A 251 8.62 -17.45 20.70
CA TRP A 251 7.48 -17.83 19.85
C TRP A 251 7.85 -18.98 18.91
N LEU A 252 8.99 -18.90 18.23
CA LEU A 252 9.50 -19.91 17.32
C LEU A 252 9.72 -21.26 18.00
N ALA A 253 10.33 -21.24 19.19
CA ALA A 253 10.52 -22.45 19.99
C ALA A 253 9.20 -23.12 20.44
N ASN A 254 8.17 -22.32 20.70
CA ASN A 254 6.84 -22.84 21.01
C ASN A 254 6.08 -23.35 19.79
N ALA A 255 6.25 -22.71 18.65
CA ALA A 255 5.62 -23.09 17.38
C ALA A 255 6.26 -24.38 16.79
N ASN A 256 7.56 -24.58 17.00
CA ASN A 256 8.31 -25.78 16.59
C ASN A 256 8.04 -27.02 17.47
N LYS A 257 7.35 -26.87 18.59
CA LYS A 257 7.00 -28.07 19.38
C LYS A 257 6.12 -28.97 18.53
N PRO A 258 6.44 -30.30 18.42
CA PRO A 258 5.55 -31.24 17.76
C PRO A 258 4.18 -31.08 18.42
N LYS A 259 3.17 -30.80 17.64
CA LYS A 259 1.78 -30.85 18.13
C LYS A 259 1.58 -32.25 18.62
N THR A 260 1.73 -32.46 19.94
CA THR A 260 1.33 -33.70 20.60
C THR A 260 -0.12 -33.90 20.20
N ALA A 261 -0.31 -34.90 19.35
CA ALA A 261 -1.52 -35.13 18.63
C ALA A 261 -2.73 -35.04 19.55
N ASP A 262 -3.70 -34.23 19.17
CA ASP A 262 -5.11 -34.45 19.45
C ASP A 262 -5.61 -35.73 18.75
N VAL A 263 -4.79 -36.79 18.70
CA VAL A 263 -5.12 -38.13 18.21
C VAL A 263 -5.98 -38.90 19.22
N ALA A 264 -6.15 -38.32 20.41
CA ALA A 264 -6.95 -39.00 21.48
C ALA A 264 -8.46 -38.72 21.40
N LYS A 265 -8.97 -37.93 20.45
CA LYS A 265 -10.41 -37.64 20.34
C LYS A 265 -11.11 -38.10 19.07
N ILE A 266 -10.51 -39.02 18.31
CA ILE A 266 -11.17 -39.61 17.13
C ILE A 266 -11.71 -41.03 17.43
N ASN A 267 -11.54 -41.54 18.64
CA ASN A 267 -12.01 -42.87 19.05
C ASN A 267 -12.95 -42.84 20.27
N GLU A 268 -13.88 -41.92 20.35
CA GLU A 268 -15.09 -42.00 21.18
C GLU A 268 -16.32 -41.58 20.39
#